data_310b727aed6085e664f41db51c5ba36c
#
_entry.id   310b727aed6085e664f41db51c5ba36c
#
_cell.length_a   1.000
_cell.length_b   1.000
_cell.length_c   1.000
_cell.angle_alpha   90.00
_cell.angle_beta   90.00
_cell.angle_gamma   90.00
#
_symmetry.space_group_name_H-M   'P 1'
#
loop_
_entity.id
_entity.type
_entity.pdbx_description
1 polymer ?
#
loop_
_entity_poly.entity_id
_entity_poly.type
_entity_poly.pdbx_seq_one_letter_code
_entity_poly.pdbx_strand_id
1 'polypeptide(L)'
;EMIEKIMDEKKRPKIIIIQSDHGTAIPLDWEDPTEKMKHDRLSNINYIFLPDKNENPLYNTMTPVNTFRVLFNDYFNTNFEILEDRIFFSVRPYSTPYNFIDVTHLFRDV
;
A
#
# COMPACT_ATOMS: atom_id res chain seq x y z
N GLU A 1 -18.57 14.78 -0.45
CA GLU A 1 -19.71 14.39 0.42
C GLU A 1 -19.30 13.76 1.74
N MET A 2 -18.90 12.45 1.82
CA MET A 2 -18.50 11.85 3.10
C MET A 2 -17.15 12.38 3.57
N ILE A 3 -16.14 12.37 2.72
CA ILE A 3 -14.80 12.90 3.02
C ILE A 3 -14.87 14.38 3.37
N GLU A 4 -15.61 15.19 2.62
CA GLU A 4 -15.83 16.61 2.91
C GLU A 4 -16.38 16.82 4.33
N LYS A 5 -17.42 16.06 4.71
CA LYS A 5 -17.98 16.11 6.07
C LYS A 5 -16.96 15.76 7.14
N ILE A 6 -16.08 14.76 6.89
CA ILE A 6 -15.00 14.40 7.81
C ILE A 6 -13.98 15.54 7.87
N MET A 7 -13.63 16.15 6.74
CA MET A 7 -12.66 17.24 6.68
C MET A 7 -13.18 18.52 7.35
N ASP A 8 -14.48 18.81 7.28
CA ASP A 8 -15.12 19.98 7.89
C ASP A 8 -15.19 19.89 9.43
N GLU A 9 -15.07 18.71 10.02
CA GLU A 9 -15.01 18.53 11.48
C GLU A 9 -13.70 19.08 12.02
N LYS A 10 -13.75 20.22 12.72
CA LYS A 10 -12.54 20.96 13.18
C LYS A 10 -12.03 20.59 14.58
N LYS A 11 -12.72 19.69 15.29
CA LYS A 11 -12.40 19.44 16.71
C LYS A 11 -11.11 18.65 16.94
N ARG A 12 -10.68 17.84 15.99
CA ARG A 12 -9.49 16.97 16.13
C ARG A 12 -8.72 16.86 14.83
N PRO A 13 -7.38 16.75 14.87
CA PRO A 13 -6.57 16.35 13.73
C PRO A 13 -7.04 14.98 13.20
N LYS A 14 -6.95 14.77 11.89
CA LYS A 14 -7.43 13.55 11.24
C LYS A 14 -6.35 12.93 10.38
N ILE A 15 -6.24 11.62 10.47
CA ILE A 15 -5.53 10.78 9.49
C ILE A 15 -6.61 10.08 8.68
N ILE A 16 -6.60 10.23 7.34
CA ILE A 16 -7.54 9.57 6.45
C ILE A 16 -6.75 8.69 5.49
N ILE A 17 -7.06 7.40 5.47
CA ILE A 17 -6.46 6.42 4.55
C ILE A 17 -7.57 5.87 3.68
N ILE A 18 -7.42 6.01 2.36
CA ILE A 18 -8.28 5.40 1.35
C ILE A 18 -7.41 4.44 0.56
N GLN A 19 -7.65 3.15 0.74
CA GLN A 19 -6.81 2.12 0.18
C GLN A 19 -7.67 0.99 -0.39
N SER A 20 -7.30 0.46 -1.56
CA SER A 20 -7.79 -0.82 -2.03
C SER A 20 -6.88 -1.95 -1.57
N ASP A 21 -7.40 -3.15 -1.51
CA ASP A 21 -6.66 -4.37 -1.18
C ASP A 21 -5.73 -4.80 -2.31
N HIS A 22 -6.12 -4.54 -3.56
CA HIS A 22 -5.37 -4.88 -4.77
C HIS A 22 -5.83 -4.06 -5.99
N GLY A 23 -5.08 -4.16 -7.09
CA GLY A 23 -5.43 -3.63 -8.40
C GLY A 23 -6.31 -4.57 -9.23
N THR A 24 -6.38 -4.31 -10.54
CA THR A 24 -7.22 -5.08 -11.46
C THR A 24 -6.72 -6.52 -11.65
N ALA A 25 -7.66 -7.44 -11.90
CA ALA A 25 -7.38 -8.79 -12.38
C ALA A 25 -7.83 -9.00 -13.82
N ILE A 26 -8.06 -7.93 -14.59
CA ILE A 26 -8.55 -8.02 -15.97
C ILE A 26 -7.59 -7.27 -16.92
N PRO A 27 -6.96 -7.95 -17.88
CA PRO A 27 -6.85 -9.41 -18.02
C PRO A 27 -5.73 -9.97 -17.14
N LEU A 28 -5.97 -11.02 -16.37
CA LEU A 28 -4.94 -11.71 -15.60
C LEU A 28 -4.96 -13.20 -15.91
N ASP A 29 -3.90 -13.70 -16.51
CA ASP A 29 -3.63 -15.13 -16.62
C ASP A 29 -2.89 -15.60 -15.36
N TRP A 30 -3.53 -16.42 -14.55
CA TRP A 30 -2.94 -16.96 -13.33
C TRP A 30 -1.94 -18.09 -13.57
N GLU A 31 -1.99 -18.72 -14.75
CA GLU A 31 -1.08 -19.82 -15.11
C GLU A 31 0.24 -19.28 -15.67
N ASP A 32 0.18 -18.19 -16.46
CA ASP A 32 1.36 -17.55 -17.07
C ASP A 32 1.23 -16.01 -17.07
N PRO A 33 1.26 -15.36 -15.89
CA PRO A 33 1.08 -13.93 -15.79
C PRO A 33 2.30 -13.16 -16.31
N THR A 34 2.08 -12.22 -17.22
CA THR A 34 3.13 -11.27 -17.65
C THR A 34 3.51 -10.31 -16.50
N GLU A 35 4.67 -9.64 -16.61
CA GLU A 35 5.08 -8.60 -15.63
C GLU A 35 4.05 -7.48 -15.52
N LYS A 36 3.49 -7.03 -16.65
CA LYS A 36 2.42 -6.04 -16.64
C LYS A 36 1.19 -6.49 -15.86
N MET A 37 0.75 -7.73 -16.03
CA MET A 37 -0.38 -8.29 -15.30
C MET A 37 -0.11 -8.35 -13.79
N LYS A 38 1.09 -8.76 -13.40
CA LYS A 38 1.53 -8.76 -12.00
C LYS A 38 1.55 -7.34 -11.43
N HIS A 39 2.13 -6.39 -12.16
CA HIS A 39 2.15 -4.99 -11.78
C HIS A 39 0.73 -4.44 -11.61
N ASP A 40 -0.15 -4.60 -12.60
CA ASP A 40 -1.52 -4.10 -12.56
C ASP A 40 -2.34 -4.70 -11.38
N ARG A 41 -2.11 -5.99 -11.08
CA ARG A 41 -2.78 -6.67 -9.95
C ARG A 41 -2.33 -6.16 -8.60
N LEU A 42 -1.06 -5.85 -8.45
CA LEU A 42 -0.47 -5.41 -7.19
C LEU A 42 -0.49 -3.88 -7.01
N SER A 43 -0.76 -3.13 -8.08
CA SER A 43 -0.97 -1.69 -8.02
C SER A 43 -2.33 -1.39 -7.39
N ASN A 44 -2.33 -0.92 -6.16
CA ASN A 44 -3.55 -0.55 -5.44
C ASN A 44 -3.73 0.98 -5.36
N ILE A 45 -4.96 1.41 -5.14
CA ILE A 45 -5.24 2.80 -4.76
C ILE A 45 -4.75 2.99 -3.33
N ASN A 46 -3.94 4.03 -3.10
CA ASN A 46 -3.46 4.36 -1.77
C ASN A 46 -3.36 5.88 -1.61
N TYR A 47 -4.39 6.49 -1.06
CA TYR A 47 -4.41 7.92 -0.71
C TYR A 47 -4.35 8.07 0.80
N ILE A 48 -3.36 8.80 1.28
CA ILE A 48 -3.18 9.08 2.70
C ILE A 48 -3.19 10.59 2.91
N PHE A 49 -4.18 11.06 3.67
CA PHE A 49 -4.23 12.43 4.16
C PHE A 49 -3.71 12.46 5.60
N LEU A 50 -2.76 13.33 5.85
CA LEU A 50 -2.15 13.54 7.16
C LEU A 50 -2.45 14.95 7.65
N PRO A 51 -2.64 15.16 8.96
CA PRO A 51 -2.70 16.49 9.53
C PRO A 51 -1.36 17.19 9.36
N ASP A 52 -1.41 18.52 9.26
CA ASP A 52 -0.23 19.34 9.01
C ASP A 52 0.90 19.05 10.01
N LYS A 53 2.04 18.65 9.47
CA LYS A 53 3.33 18.53 10.14
C LYS A 53 4.41 19.12 9.24
N ASN A 54 5.53 19.47 9.84
CA ASN A 54 6.66 20.05 9.12
C ASN A 54 7.34 19.08 8.14
N GLU A 55 7.21 17.76 8.38
CA GLU A 55 7.79 16.72 7.56
C GLU A 55 6.75 15.65 7.24
N ASN A 56 6.77 15.16 6.01
CA ASN A 56 5.94 14.05 5.58
C ASN A 56 6.69 12.73 5.86
N PRO A 57 6.16 11.85 6.73
CA PRO A 57 6.85 10.60 7.05
C PRO A 57 6.73 9.52 5.95
N LEU A 58 5.90 9.75 4.93
CA LEU A 58 5.66 8.79 3.87
C LEU A 58 6.77 8.85 2.81
N TYR A 59 7.09 7.71 2.21
CA TYR A 59 8.08 7.58 1.14
C TYR A 59 7.54 6.75 -0.04
N ASN A 60 8.05 7.00 -1.25
CA ASN A 60 7.46 6.50 -2.49
C ASN A 60 7.44 4.97 -2.63
N THR A 61 8.41 4.28 -2.05
CA THR A 61 8.53 2.82 -2.12
C THR A 61 7.86 2.09 -0.97
N MET A 62 7.12 2.83 -0.12
CA MET A 62 6.46 2.27 1.06
C MET A 62 5.35 1.29 0.68
N THR A 63 5.47 0.06 1.17
CA THR A 63 4.43 -0.96 1.04
C THR A 63 3.43 -0.90 2.21
N PRO A 64 2.23 -1.49 2.07
CA PRO A 64 1.22 -1.49 3.12
C PRO A 64 1.70 -2.04 4.48
N VAL A 65 2.71 -2.89 4.49
CA VAL A 65 3.28 -3.44 5.73
C VAL A 65 3.87 -2.35 6.64
N ASN A 66 4.36 -1.26 6.05
CA ASN A 66 4.96 -0.15 6.79
C ASN A 66 3.99 1.03 7.03
N THR A 67 2.86 1.10 6.34
CA THR A 67 1.94 2.24 6.44
C THR A 67 1.60 2.57 7.91
N PHE A 68 1.07 1.60 8.65
CA PHE A 68 0.69 1.85 10.06
C PHE A 68 1.90 1.95 10.99
N ARG A 69 3.02 1.29 10.70
CA ARG A 69 4.27 1.40 11.48
C ARG A 69 4.80 2.83 11.43
N VAL A 70 4.88 3.40 10.23
CA VAL A 70 5.30 4.79 10.01
C VAL A 70 4.34 5.76 10.71
N LEU A 71 3.03 5.61 10.49
CA LEU A 71 2.03 6.51 11.09
C LEU A 71 2.02 6.44 12.61
N PHE A 72 2.12 5.25 13.20
CA PHE A 72 2.15 5.11 14.66
C PHE A 72 3.44 5.68 15.26
N ASN A 73 4.58 5.45 14.63
CA ASN A 73 5.83 6.03 15.07
C ASN A 73 5.77 7.57 15.04
N ASP A 74 5.20 8.14 13.97
CA ASP A 74 5.19 9.58 13.77
C ASP A 74 4.13 10.30 14.63
N TYR A 75 2.92 9.74 14.74
CA TYR A 75 1.79 10.42 15.40
C TYR A 75 1.52 9.97 16.84
N PHE A 76 1.98 8.80 17.22
CA PHE A 76 1.69 8.21 18.54
C PHE A 76 2.94 7.90 19.35
N ASN A 77 4.11 8.37 18.89
CA ASN A 77 5.39 8.20 19.57
C ASN A 77 5.71 6.74 19.91
N THR A 78 5.36 5.82 19.02
CA THR A 78 5.74 4.41 19.12
C THR A 78 7.14 4.20 18.48
N ASN A 79 7.69 2.99 18.61
CA ASN A 79 8.97 2.64 18.03
C ASN A 79 8.87 1.28 17.32
N PHE A 80 7.92 1.16 16.37
CA PHE A 80 7.82 -0.02 15.54
C PHE A 80 8.98 -0.06 14.55
N GLU A 81 9.61 -1.23 14.44
CA GLU A 81 10.61 -1.46 13.43
C GLU A 81 10.02 -1.28 12.03
N ILE A 82 10.69 -0.53 11.16
CA ILE A 82 10.33 -0.43 9.74
C ILE A 82 10.91 -1.66 9.04
N LEU A 83 10.04 -2.43 8.43
CA LEU A 83 10.41 -3.66 7.73
C LEU A 83 10.90 -3.35 6.32
N GLU A 84 11.59 -4.31 5.71
CA GLU A 84 11.97 -4.21 4.30
C GLU A 84 10.72 -4.17 3.42
N ASP A 85 10.63 -3.17 2.53
CA ASP A 85 9.54 -3.06 1.57
C ASP A 85 9.75 -4.04 0.41
N ARG A 86 9.07 -5.17 0.48
CA ARG A 86 9.09 -6.22 -0.54
C ARG A 86 7.69 -6.55 -1.02
N ILE A 87 7.57 -6.91 -2.28
CA ILE A 87 6.31 -7.22 -2.94
C ILE A 87 6.40 -8.63 -3.51
N PHE A 88 5.42 -9.47 -3.15
CA PHE A 88 5.37 -10.86 -3.57
C PHE A 88 4.09 -11.15 -4.35
N PHE A 89 4.23 -11.91 -5.42
CA PHE A 89 3.12 -12.40 -6.21
C PHE A 89 3.00 -13.93 -6.06
N SER A 90 1.78 -14.42 -5.81
CA SER A 90 1.50 -15.87 -5.80
C SER A 90 1.15 -16.34 -7.20
N VAL A 91 2.03 -17.14 -7.79
CA VAL A 91 1.78 -17.79 -9.09
C VAL A 91 0.88 -19.01 -8.87
N ARG A 92 -0.15 -19.16 -9.71
CA ARG A 92 -1.10 -20.27 -9.63
C ARG A 92 -1.71 -20.44 -8.23
N PRO A 93 -2.39 -19.42 -7.70
CA PRO A 93 -2.85 -19.40 -6.31
C PRO A 93 -3.82 -20.54 -5.96
N TYR A 94 -4.46 -21.13 -6.96
CA TYR A 94 -5.42 -22.24 -6.76
C TYR A 94 -4.76 -23.63 -6.72
N SER A 95 -3.60 -23.79 -7.36
CA SER A 95 -2.90 -25.08 -7.41
C SER A 95 -1.65 -25.11 -6.52
N THR A 96 -0.95 -23.98 -6.40
CA THR A 96 0.26 -23.84 -5.59
C THR A 96 0.22 -22.53 -4.78
N PRO A 97 -0.68 -22.39 -3.80
CA PRO A 97 -0.99 -21.12 -3.14
C PRO A 97 0.20 -20.48 -2.39
N TYR A 98 1.20 -21.26 -2.03
CA TYR A 98 2.40 -20.78 -1.33
C TYR A 98 3.62 -20.57 -2.24
N ASN A 99 3.43 -20.60 -3.56
CA ASN A 99 4.50 -20.32 -4.51
C ASN A 99 4.64 -18.81 -4.74
N PHE A 100 5.31 -18.14 -3.82
CA PHE A 100 5.54 -16.69 -3.89
C PHE A 100 6.82 -16.37 -4.65
N ILE A 101 6.74 -15.45 -5.60
CA ILE A 101 7.89 -14.86 -6.30
C ILE A 101 8.03 -13.39 -5.89
N ASP A 102 9.26 -12.95 -5.66
CA ASP A 102 9.55 -11.54 -5.41
C ASP A 102 9.46 -10.75 -6.72
N VAL A 103 8.60 -9.75 -6.73
CA VAL A 103 8.35 -8.85 -7.86
C VAL A 103 8.59 -7.38 -7.49
N THR A 104 9.34 -7.14 -6.44
CA THR A 104 9.63 -5.78 -5.93
C THR A 104 10.25 -4.89 -6.99
N HIS A 105 11.06 -5.45 -7.92
CA HIS A 105 11.68 -4.73 -9.01
C HIS A 105 10.67 -4.03 -9.94
N LEU A 106 9.44 -4.56 -10.08
CA LEU A 106 8.39 -3.94 -10.92
C LEU A 106 7.90 -2.57 -10.39
N PHE A 107 8.26 -2.20 -9.16
CA PHE A 107 7.78 -1.01 -8.46
C PHE A 107 8.89 -0.05 -8.03
N ARG A 108 10.16 -0.34 -8.36
CA ARG A 108 11.30 0.49 -7.92
C ARG A 108 11.76 1.54 -8.93
N ASP A 109 11.37 1.41 -10.19
CA ASP A 109 11.82 2.28 -11.29
C ASP A 109 10.72 3.27 -11.75
N VAL A 110 9.80 3.62 -10.85
CA VAL A 110 8.70 4.54 -11.16
C VAL A 110 8.91 5.88 -10.45
#